data_267c87bc7113c5466abc11a1ddedc624
#
_entry.id   267c87bc7113c5466abc11a1ddedc624
#
_cell.length_a   1.000
_cell.length_b   1.000
_cell.length_c   1.000
_cell.angle_alpha   90.00
_cell.angle_beta   90.00
_cell.angle_gamma   90.00
#
_symmetry.space_group_name_H-M   'P 1'
#
loop_
_entity.id
_entity.type
_entity.pdbx_description
1 polymer ?
#
loop_
_entity_poly.entity_id
_entity_poly.type
_entity_poly.pdbx_seq_one_letter_code
_entity_poly.pdbx_strand_id
1 'polypeptide(L)'
;MEGVDGKVKLPVHVREAFKSDRDAVFDFCRHTWSWGDYIPHVWDQWLQEPNGKVFVAVLDGAPVGIQHISIDKPGEAWLSGARTAPRYRRMGVATAITAKCLEYAKSMGVKVVRLATESDNPAAVAAVQKMGFKPIAEFIEMVLEKTFKANSHSSRWADGGNLGDVWLYLQSSEAYRRAAGLYTVLYHWYSLDKTDLERFLDEGKAIIYEGKGNGAVDGLVLVDDAVASEWRENAIQTCYIDGAFEAVSDMADFLVDYCYRQGVEKIYGFTCNYKPLTDALTKHGFKKPEKTVIAFEKHL
;
A
#
# COMPACT_ATOMS: atom_id res chain seq x y z
N MET A 1 17.29 41.17 26.13
CA MET A 1 18.39 40.25 25.82
C MET A 1 17.77 39.00 25.26
N GLU A 2 17.82 38.92 23.94
CA GLU A 2 17.15 37.89 23.13
C GLU A 2 17.98 36.63 23.15
N GLY A 3 17.40 35.54 23.58
CA GLY A 3 17.97 34.20 23.45
C GLY A 3 17.78 33.67 22.03
N VAL A 4 18.79 33.84 21.19
CA VAL A 4 18.86 33.25 19.85
C VAL A 4 19.20 31.76 20.00
N ASP A 5 18.21 30.91 19.84
CA ASP A 5 18.37 29.43 19.75
C ASP A 5 18.96 29.08 18.38
N GLY A 6 20.26 29.38 18.23
CA GLY A 6 21.05 29.15 17.02
C GLY A 6 21.41 27.68 16.87
N LYS A 7 20.46 26.79 16.58
CA LYS A 7 20.78 25.45 16.10
C LYS A 7 21.45 25.57 14.73
N VAL A 8 22.78 25.43 14.71
CA VAL A 8 23.55 25.25 13.47
C VAL A 8 22.94 24.06 12.73
N LYS A 9 22.29 24.34 11.61
CA LYS A 9 21.74 23.31 10.70
C LYS A 9 22.95 22.66 10.04
N LEU A 10 23.42 21.53 10.57
CA LEU A 10 24.44 20.73 9.91
C LEU A 10 23.94 20.34 8.52
N PRO A 11 24.72 20.48 7.46
CA PRO A 11 24.32 20.09 6.12
C PRO A 11 24.10 18.57 6.10
N VAL A 12 22.85 18.15 5.91
CA VAL A 12 22.51 16.75 5.77
C VAL A 12 22.97 16.29 4.38
N HIS A 13 23.96 15.40 4.34
CA HIS A 13 24.39 14.78 3.09
C HIS A 13 23.56 13.54 2.81
N VAL A 14 22.97 13.45 1.59
CA VAL A 14 22.16 12.29 1.17
C VAL A 14 22.83 11.59 -0.01
N ARG A 15 23.00 10.28 0.10
CA ARG A 15 23.56 9.42 -0.93
C ARG A 15 22.79 8.09 -1.04
N GLU A 16 23.04 7.33 -2.10
CA GLU A 16 22.60 5.92 -2.15
C GLU A 16 23.22 5.14 -0.98
N ALA A 17 22.47 4.17 -0.50
CA ALA A 17 22.90 3.27 0.55
C ALA A 17 23.92 2.25 0.02
N PHE A 18 24.88 1.91 0.84
CA PHE A 18 25.81 0.81 0.61
C PHE A 18 25.52 -0.35 1.57
N LYS A 19 25.94 -1.54 1.21
CA LYS A 19 25.82 -2.71 2.09
C LYS A 19 26.46 -2.48 3.45
N SER A 20 27.53 -1.69 3.51
CA SER A 20 28.22 -1.30 4.75
C SER A 20 27.42 -0.40 5.69
N ASP A 21 26.32 0.21 5.23
CA ASP A 21 25.46 1.05 6.07
C ASP A 21 24.52 0.22 6.96
N ARG A 22 24.44 -1.10 6.72
CA ARG A 22 23.51 -2.04 7.34
C ARG A 22 23.43 -1.90 8.84
N ASP A 23 24.57 -2.00 9.53
CA ASP A 23 24.59 -2.05 10.99
C ASP A 23 24.07 -0.76 11.62
N ALA A 24 24.48 0.39 11.07
CA ALA A 24 24.00 1.68 11.51
C ALA A 24 22.49 1.89 11.26
N VAL A 25 22.00 1.45 10.08
CA VAL A 25 20.57 1.50 9.75
C VAL A 25 19.76 0.59 10.66
N PHE A 26 20.20 -0.63 10.87
CA PHE A 26 19.49 -1.59 11.72
C PHE A 26 19.45 -1.15 13.18
N ASP A 27 20.52 -0.50 13.67
CA ASP A 27 20.56 0.00 15.03
C ASP A 27 19.46 1.03 15.30
N PHE A 28 19.29 2.06 14.45
CA PHE A 28 18.25 3.05 14.68
C PHE A 28 16.84 2.58 14.28
N CYS A 29 16.70 1.51 13.47
CA CYS A 29 15.40 0.91 13.14
C CYS A 29 14.89 -0.03 14.24
N ARG A 30 15.78 -0.60 15.06
CA ARG A 30 15.48 -1.66 16.05
C ARG A 30 14.27 -1.40 16.95
N HIS A 31 14.00 -0.14 17.24
CA HIS A 31 12.95 0.30 18.17
C HIS A 31 11.88 1.15 17.50
N THR A 32 11.63 0.93 16.20
CA THR A 32 10.58 1.66 15.47
C THR A 32 9.20 1.30 16.03
N TRP A 33 8.94 0.01 16.22
CA TRP A 33 7.74 -0.54 16.85
C TRP A 33 8.11 -1.52 17.97
N SER A 34 7.13 -1.95 18.73
CA SER A 34 7.34 -2.94 19.82
C SER A 34 7.85 -4.29 19.32
N TRP A 35 7.54 -4.65 18.07
CA TRP A 35 8.02 -5.89 17.42
C TRP A 35 9.32 -5.71 16.61
N GLY A 36 9.87 -4.49 16.53
CA GLY A 36 11.09 -4.19 15.77
C GLY A 36 10.83 -3.34 14.55
N ASP A 37 11.38 -3.74 13.40
CA ASP A 37 11.19 -3.09 12.09
C ASP A 37 11.32 -4.11 10.97
N TYR A 38 10.61 -3.89 9.87
CA TYR A 38 10.69 -4.76 8.68
C TYR A 38 11.93 -4.48 7.80
N ILE A 39 12.57 -3.31 7.92
CA ILE A 39 13.73 -2.93 7.10
C ILE A 39 14.84 -3.98 7.12
N PRO A 40 15.22 -4.60 8.25
CA PRO A 40 16.20 -5.68 8.26
C PRO A 40 15.87 -6.87 7.33
N HIS A 41 14.59 -7.16 7.12
CA HIS A 41 14.15 -8.30 6.29
C HIS A 41 14.15 -7.97 4.80
N VAL A 42 13.98 -6.71 4.43
CA VAL A 42 13.92 -6.26 3.02
C VAL A 42 15.21 -5.58 2.54
N TRP A 43 16.19 -5.35 3.43
CA TRP A 43 17.39 -4.58 3.15
C TRP A 43 18.17 -5.09 1.93
N ASP A 44 18.52 -6.37 1.91
CA ASP A 44 19.33 -6.95 0.84
C ASP A 44 18.55 -7.00 -0.49
N GLN A 45 17.23 -7.19 -0.43
CA GLN A 45 16.33 -7.12 -1.60
C GLN A 45 16.31 -5.69 -2.17
N TRP A 46 16.08 -4.69 -1.34
CA TRP A 46 16.03 -3.29 -1.77
C TRP A 46 17.33 -2.79 -2.40
N LEU A 47 18.50 -3.25 -1.89
CA LEU A 47 19.79 -2.88 -2.47
C LEU A 47 20.04 -3.50 -3.85
N GLN A 48 19.32 -4.57 -4.20
CA GLN A 48 19.45 -5.29 -5.46
C GLN A 48 18.29 -5.01 -6.42
N GLU A 49 17.29 -4.26 -5.99
CA GLU A 49 16.10 -3.97 -6.77
C GLU A 49 16.45 -3.13 -8.02
N PRO A 50 16.15 -3.62 -9.23
CA PRO A 50 16.58 -2.94 -10.47
C PRO A 50 15.86 -1.60 -10.68
N ASN A 51 14.61 -1.48 -10.23
CA ASN A 51 13.76 -0.30 -10.40
C ASN A 51 13.59 0.49 -9.08
N GLY A 52 14.42 0.20 -8.08
CA GLY A 52 14.37 0.84 -6.78
C GLY A 52 15.72 1.41 -6.35
N LYS A 53 15.69 2.26 -5.34
CA LYS A 53 16.88 2.83 -4.70
C LYS A 53 16.64 3.03 -3.21
N VAL A 54 17.66 2.73 -2.43
CA VAL A 54 17.70 3.11 -1.01
C VAL A 54 18.60 4.33 -0.86
N PHE A 55 18.08 5.38 -0.25
CA PHE A 55 18.87 6.56 0.10
C PHE A 55 19.06 6.64 1.60
N VAL A 56 20.25 7.05 2.02
CA VAL A 56 20.60 7.32 3.41
C VAL A 56 21.03 8.78 3.58
N ALA A 57 20.60 9.38 4.69
CA ALA A 57 21.16 10.64 5.15
C ALA A 57 22.34 10.37 6.06
N VAL A 58 23.44 11.07 5.84
CA VAL A 58 24.70 10.92 6.59
C VAL A 58 25.00 12.20 7.33
N LEU A 59 25.27 12.10 8.63
CA LEU A 59 25.80 13.17 9.48
C LEU A 59 26.99 12.61 10.25
N ASP A 60 28.07 13.39 10.34
CA ASP A 60 29.30 13.00 11.04
C ASP A 60 29.85 11.63 10.57
N GLY A 61 29.71 11.35 9.29
CA GLY A 61 30.19 10.11 8.66
C GLY A 61 29.31 8.87 8.86
N ALA A 62 28.21 8.95 9.62
CA ALA A 62 27.32 7.83 9.90
C ALA A 62 25.92 8.03 9.31
N PRO A 63 25.24 6.95 8.82
CA PRO A 63 23.83 6.99 8.46
C PRO A 63 22.96 7.34 9.67
N VAL A 64 22.05 8.31 9.47
CA VAL A 64 21.11 8.79 10.50
C VAL A 64 19.65 8.76 10.03
N GLY A 65 19.42 8.38 8.79
CA GLY A 65 18.09 8.19 8.23
C GLY A 65 18.14 7.40 6.95
N ILE A 66 17.02 6.81 6.59
CA ILE A 66 16.83 5.97 5.41
C ILE A 66 15.48 6.26 4.77
N GLN A 67 15.38 6.06 3.47
CA GLN A 67 14.15 5.92 2.70
C GLN A 67 14.40 5.11 1.44
N HIS A 68 13.44 4.28 1.09
CA HIS A 68 13.41 3.52 -0.15
C HIS A 68 12.44 4.16 -1.13
N ILE A 69 12.75 4.06 -2.42
CA ILE A 69 11.87 4.39 -3.54
C ILE A 69 11.88 3.25 -4.53
N SER A 70 10.70 2.81 -4.99
CA SER A 70 10.53 1.86 -6.08
C SER A 70 9.72 2.46 -7.23
N ILE A 71 9.96 1.96 -8.46
CA ILE A 71 9.25 2.35 -9.69
C ILE A 71 8.70 1.06 -10.32
N ASP A 72 7.64 0.52 -9.71
CA ASP A 72 7.07 -0.77 -10.10
C ASP A 72 6.08 -0.64 -11.26
N LYS A 73 5.61 0.59 -11.52
CA LYS A 73 4.70 0.92 -12.60
C LYS A 73 5.23 2.11 -13.41
N PRO A 74 5.17 2.09 -14.75
CA PRO A 74 5.63 3.18 -15.58
C PRO A 74 4.99 4.53 -15.19
N GLY A 75 5.84 5.52 -14.90
CA GLY A 75 5.39 6.86 -14.52
C GLY A 75 4.94 7.02 -13.06
N GLU A 76 4.94 5.96 -12.26
CA GLU A 76 4.55 5.98 -10.86
C GLU A 76 5.69 5.46 -9.97
N ALA A 77 5.93 6.12 -8.84
CA ALA A 77 6.89 5.66 -7.84
C ALA A 77 6.24 5.57 -6.47
N TRP A 78 6.75 4.65 -5.66
CA TRP A 78 6.33 4.43 -4.29
C TRP A 78 7.48 4.72 -3.32
N LEU A 79 7.19 5.47 -2.24
CA LEU A 79 8.13 5.74 -1.15
C LEU A 79 7.79 4.88 0.06
N SER A 80 8.77 4.14 0.55
CA SER A 80 8.64 3.30 1.75
C SER A 80 9.82 3.46 2.69
N GLY A 81 9.73 2.89 3.88
CA GLY A 81 10.84 2.75 4.81
C GLY A 81 11.45 4.05 5.34
N ALA A 82 10.72 5.16 5.34
CA ALA A 82 11.23 6.41 5.91
C ALA A 82 11.51 6.28 7.41
N ARG A 83 12.78 6.29 7.80
CA ARG A 83 13.23 6.26 9.20
C ARG A 83 14.25 7.34 9.45
N THR A 84 14.22 7.91 10.66
CA THR A 84 15.22 8.85 11.14
C THR A 84 15.61 8.46 12.55
N ALA A 85 16.90 8.31 12.80
CA ALA A 85 17.44 8.02 14.12
C ALA A 85 16.90 9.01 15.16
N PRO A 86 16.41 8.56 16.32
CA PRO A 86 15.64 9.39 17.28
C PRO A 86 16.29 10.73 17.63
N ARG A 87 17.59 10.74 17.86
CA ARG A 87 18.35 11.96 18.22
C ARG A 87 18.47 12.99 17.10
N TYR A 88 18.22 12.58 15.83
CA TYR A 88 18.29 13.46 14.65
C TYR A 88 16.92 13.85 14.09
N ARG A 89 15.85 13.47 14.78
CA ARG A 89 14.48 13.89 14.41
C ARG A 89 14.33 15.40 14.49
N ARG A 90 13.46 15.96 13.64
CA ARG A 90 13.19 17.40 13.52
C ARG A 90 14.39 18.25 13.05
N MET A 91 15.46 17.61 12.55
CA MET A 91 16.63 18.28 11.98
C MET A 91 16.60 18.35 10.44
N GLY A 92 15.47 18.00 9.80
CA GLY A 92 15.33 18.05 8.35
C GLY A 92 15.81 16.79 7.61
N VAL A 93 16.23 15.73 8.32
CA VAL A 93 16.75 14.49 7.76
C VAL A 93 15.75 13.85 6.79
N ALA A 94 14.52 13.58 7.23
CA ALA A 94 13.49 12.97 6.37
C ALA A 94 13.20 13.84 5.14
N THR A 95 13.13 15.16 5.29
CA THR A 95 12.90 16.09 4.17
C THR A 95 14.03 16.02 3.15
N ALA A 96 15.27 15.95 3.60
CA ALA A 96 16.42 15.86 2.69
C ALA A 96 16.44 14.54 1.91
N ILE A 97 16.14 13.41 2.56
CA ILE A 97 16.09 12.11 1.88
C ILE A 97 14.93 12.07 0.89
N THR A 98 13.72 12.50 1.30
CA THR A 98 12.57 12.55 0.39
C THR A 98 12.84 13.45 -0.82
N ALA A 99 13.50 14.60 -0.64
CA ALA A 99 13.90 15.44 -1.77
C ALA A 99 14.80 14.69 -2.74
N LYS A 100 15.75 13.89 -2.25
CA LYS A 100 16.62 13.05 -3.08
C LYS A 100 15.86 11.95 -3.81
N CYS A 101 14.90 11.30 -3.16
CA CYS A 101 13.99 10.35 -3.81
C CYS A 101 13.20 11.01 -4.94
N LEU A 102 12.68 12.23 -4.74
CA LEU A 102 11.94 12.97 -5.76
C LEU A 102 12.83 13.39 -6.94
N GLU A 103 14.09 13.78 -6.68
CA GLU A 103 15.08 14.03 -7.75
C GLU A 103 15.32 12.77 -8.60
N TYR A 104 15.51 11.63 -7.93
CA TYR A 104 15.67 10.34 -8.60
C TYR A 104 14.43 9.99 -9.44
N ALA A 105 13.22 10.09 -8.85
CA ALA A 105 11.98 9.85 -9.57
C ALA A 105 11.87 10.71 -10.85
N LYS A 106 12.17 12.02 -10.74
CA LYS A 106 12.20 12.91 -11.92
C LYS A 106 13.17 12.47 -12.97
N SER A 107 14.39 12.05 -12.59
CA SER A 107 15.41 11.58 -13.54
C SER A 107 14.99 10.31 -14.28
N MET A 108 14.08 9.52 -13.68
CA MET A 108 13.51 8.30 -14.26
C MET A 108 12.21 8.55 -15.05
N GLY A 109 11.78 9.82 -15.20
CA GLY A 109 10.56 10.17 -15.94
C GLY A 109 9.26 9.89 -15.19
N VAL A 110 9.34 9.66 -13.88
CA VAL A 110 8.16 9.50 -13.02
C VAL A 110 7.37 10.78 -12.97
N LYS A 111 6.05 10.67 -13.03
CA LYS A 111 5.10 11.80 -12.98
C LYS A 111 4.41 11.91 -11.64
N VAL A 112 4.24 10.76 -10.97
CA VAL A 112 3.47 10.66 -9.73
C VAL A 112 4.26 9.86 -8.70
N VAL A 113 4.41 10.41 -7.51
CA VAL A 113 5.03 9.72 -6.38
C VAL A 113 4.00 9.58 -5.27
N ARG A 114 3.85 8.36 -4.74
CA ARG A 114 2.93 8.06 -3.65
C ARG A 114 3.65 7.49 -2.44
N LEU A 115 3.00 7.60 -1.32
CA LEU A 115 3.35 6.95 -0.05
C LEU A 115 2.07 6.77 0.77
N ALA A 116 2.15 5.96 1.82
CA ALA A 116 1.08 5.88 2.80
C ALA A 116 1.62 6.01 4.23
N THR A 117 0.76 6.45 5.14
CA THR A 117 1.02 6.45 6.57
C THR A 117 -0.27 6.21 7.36
N GLU A 118 -0.12 5.70 8.56
CA GLU A 118 -1.25 5.46 9.45
C GLU A 118 -1.87 6.79 9.93
N SER A 119 -3.19 6.81 10.08
CA SER A 119 -3.93 8.02 10.48
C SER A 119 -3.64 8.46 11.93
N ASP A 120 -3.20 7.54 12.78
CA ASP A 120 -2.78 7.77 14.16
C ASP A 120 -1.33 8.25 14.29
N ASN A 121 -0.64 8.54 13.18
CA ASN A 121 0.69 9.13 13.15
C ASN A 121 0.67 10.59 12.65
N PRO A 122 0.16 11.54 13.46
CA PRO A 122 0.02 12.95 13.03
C PRO A 122 1.36 13.61 12.69
N ALA A 123 2.46 13.15 13.26
CA ALA A 123 3.79 13.68 12.96
C ALA A 123 4.22 13.33 11.53
N ALA A 124 3.96 12.08 11.08
CA ALA A 124 4.23 11.66 9.72
C ALA A 124 3.29 12.38 8.73
N VAL A 125 1.99 12.45 9.03
CA VAL A 125 1.00 13.18 8.21
C VAL A 125 1.44 14.63 7.99
N ALA A 126 1.77 15.36 9.05
CA ALA A 126 2.23 16.75 8.94
C ALA A 126 3.54 16.88 8.14
N ALA A 127 4.47 15.93 8.31
CA ALA A 127 5.74 15.94 7.59
C ALA A 127 5.55 15.75 6.09
N VAL A 128 4.74 14.79 5.65
CA VAL A 128 4.52 14.51 4.22
C VAL A 128 3.72 15.63 3.55
N GLN A 129 2.74 16.22 4.26
CA GLN A 129 2.01 17.39 3.76
C GLN A 129 2.92 18.60 3.58
N LYS A 130 3.86 18.85 4.53
CA LYS A 130 4.86 19.91 4.41
C LYS A 130 5.78 19.72 3.21
N MET A 131 6.02 18.48 2.78
CA MET A 131 6.79 18.15 1.58
C MET A 131 5.96 18.25 0.29
N GLY A 132 4.70 18.69 0.39
CA GLY A 132 3.81 18.94 -0.75
C GLY A 132 3.04 17.72 -1.24
N PHE A 133 3.00 16.63 -0.47
CA PHE A 133 2.10 15.53 -0.74
C PHE A 133 0.68 15.86 -0.29
N LYS A 134 -0.31 15.42 -1.05
CA LYS A 134 -1.73 15.62 -0.74
C LYS A 134 -2.36 14.28 -0.39
N PRO A 135 -3.21 14.20 0.64
CA PRO A 135 -4.01 13.01 0.89
C PRO A 135 -5.00 12.83 -0.26
N ILE A 136 -5.12 11.63 -0.79
CA ILE A 136 -5.99 11.32 -1.94
C ILE A 136 -7.05 10.27 -1.62
N ALA A 137 -6.76 9.33 -0.72
CA ALA A 137 -7.70 8.30 -0.30
C ALA A 137 -7.35 7.78 1.10
N GLU A 138 -8.34 7.20 1.75
CA GLU A 138 -8.21 6.56 3.05
C GLU A 138 -8.64 5.10 2.93
N PHE A 139 -7.81 4.22 3.46
CA PHE A 139 -8.01 2.78 3.41
C PHE A 139 -8.06 2.20 4.82
N ILE A 140 -8.72 1.05 4.93
CA ILE A 140 -8.76 0.28 6.15
C ILE A 140 -8.33 -1.16 5.86
N GLU A 141 -7.45 -1.69 6.70
CA GLU A 141 -7.05 -3.08 6.59
C GLU A 141 -8.20 -3.98 7.10
N MET A 142 -8.58 -4.95 6.28
CA MET A 142 -9.59 -5.95 6.63
C MET A 142 -8.93 -7.31 6.66
N VAL A 143 -9.08 -8.04 7.76
CA VAL A 143 -8.41 -9.33 7.96
C VAL A 143 -9.42 -10.38 8.40
N LEU A 144 -9.48 -11.50 7.68
CA LEU A 144 -10.11 -12.73 8.10
C LEU A 144 -9.01 -13.73 8.51
N GLU A 145 -8.94 -14.03 9.82
CA GLU A 145 -7.88 -14.87 10.38
C GLU A 145 -8.05 -16.36 10.11
N LYS A 146 -9.27 -16.79 9.79
CA LYS A 146 -9.57 -18.19 9.52
C LYS A 146 -10.71 -18.32 8.53
N THR A 147 -10.43 -18.96 7.39
CA THR A 147 -11.44 -19.28 6.38
C THR A 147 -12.35 -20.42 6.86
N PHE A 148 -13.53 -20.49 6.30
CA PHE A 148 -14.55 -21.47 6.64
C PHE A 148 -15.39 -21.83 5.41
N LYS A 149 -16.12 -22.91 5.50
CA LYS A 149 -17.11 -23.27 4.45
C LYS A 149 -18.25 -22.24 4.48
N ALA A 150 -18.31 -21.41 3.46
CA ALA A 150 -19.33 -20.36 3.37
C ALA A 150 -20.65 -20.87 2.77
N ASN A 151 -21.64 -19.98 2.72
CA ASN A 151 -22.95 -20.24 2.14
C ASN A 151 -22.90 -20.28 0.60
N SER A 152 -24.05 -20.52 -0.04
CA SER A 152 -24.16 -20.40 -1.49
C SER A 152 -23.95 -18.96 -1.95
N HIS A 153 -23.21 -18.80 -3.01
CA HIS A 153 -22.86 -17.53 -3.66
C HIS A 153 -23.15 -17.59 -5.15
N SER A 154 -23.29 -16.44 -5.79
CA SER A 154 -23.51 -16.25 -7.22
C SER A 154 -22.27 -15.74 -7.95
N SER A 155 -21.32 -15.19 -7.21
CA SER A 155 -20.05 -14.67 -7.74
C SER A 155 -19.23 -15.75 -8.43
N ARG A 156 -18.43 -15.33 -9.38
CA ARG A 156 -17.58 -16.21 -10.19
C ARG A 156 -16.23 -15.56 -10.51
N TRP A 157 -15.27 -16.37 -10.88
CA TRP A 157 -14.06 -15.87 -11.53
C TRP A 157 -14.41 -15.22 -12.87
N ALA A 158 -13.79 -14.09 -13.15
CA ALA A 158 -13.86 -13.38 -14.41
C ALA A 158 -12.62 -13.66 -15.28
N ASP A 159 -12.76 -13.44 -16.57
CA ASP A 159 -11.71 -13.58 -17.57
C ASP A 159 -11.63 -12.34 -18.48
N GLY A 160 -10.72 -12.36 -19.47
CA GLY A 160 -10.52 -11.26 -20.41
C GLY A 160 -11.78 -10.84 -21.16
N GLY A 161 -12.78 -11.73 -21.33
CA GLY A 161 -14.06 -11.40 -21.93
C GLY A 161 -14.89 -10.40 -21.11
N ASN A 162 -14.63 -10.29 -19.82
CA ASN A 162 -15.32 -9.37 -18.91
C ASN A 162 -14.69 -7.96 -18.85
N LEU A 163 -13.55 -7.72 -19.51
CA LEU A 163 -12.79 -6.46 -19.40
C LEU A 163 -13.65 -5.22 -19.68
N GLY A 164 -14.48 -5.27 -20.72
CA GLY A 164 -15.33 -4.13 -21.11
C GLY A 164 -16.36 -3.79 -20.04
N ASP A 165 -17.06 -4.80 -19.53
CA ASP A 165 -18.14 -4.63 -18.55
C ASP A 165 -17.59 -4.21 -17.18
N VAL A 166 -16.50 -4.83 -16.73
CA VAL A 166 -15.84 -4.46 -15.46
C VAL A 166 -15.28 -3.05 -15.54
N TRP A 167 -14.65 -2.68 -16.65
CA TRP A 167 -14.14 -1.31 -16.81
C TRP A 167 -15.27 -0.27 -16.82
N LEU A 168 -16.39 -0.56 -17.49
CA LEU A 168 -17.57 0.31 -17.50
C LEU A 168 -18.16 0.46 -16.08
N TYR A 169 -18.23 -0.64 -15.33
CA TYR A 169 -18.66 -0.64 -13.94
C TYR A 169 -17.79 0.28 -13.08
N LEU A 170 -16.47 0.13 -13.14
CA LEU A 170 -15.51 0.95 -12.36
C LEU A 170 -15.67 2.43 -12.65
N GLN A 171 -15.90 2.84 -13.91
CA GLN A 171 -16.07 4.26 -14.26
C GLN A 171 -17.26 4.92 -13.56
N SER A 172 -18.27 4.15 -13.15
CA SER A 172 -19.44 4.65 -12.44
C SER A 172 -19.38 4.41 -10.92
N SER A 173 -18.40 3.65 -10.44
CA SER A 173 -18.34 3.23 -9.04
C SER A 173 -17.97 4.37 -8.09
N GLU A 174 -18.72 4.47 -7.00
CA GLU A 174 -18.41 5.35 -5.87
C GLU A 174 -17.17 4.86 -5.09
N ALA A 175 -17.02 3.54 -4.92
CA ALA A 175 -15.88 2.97 -4.23
C ALA A 175 -14.58 3.23 -5.00
N TYR A 176 -14.59 3.12 -6.34
CA TYR A 176 -13.46 3.45 -7.19
C TYR A 176 -13.03 4.92 -7.06
N ARG A 177 -13.99 5.84 -7.05
CA ARG A 177 -13.72 7.26 -6.82
C ARG A 177 -13.15 7.53 -5.43
N ARG A 178 -13.68 6.90 -4.38
CA ARG A 178 -13.20 7.03 -2.99
C ARG A 178 -11.82 6.43 -2.79
N ALA A 179 -11.51 5.36 -3.51
CA ALA A 179 -10.18 4.78 -3.56
C ALA A 179 -9.19 5.61 -4.39
N ALA A 180 -9.62 6.74 -4.98
CA ALA A 180 -8.86 7.54 -5.95
C ALA A 180 -8.37 6.70 -7.15
N GLY A 181 -9.13 5.67 -7.55
CA GLY A 181 -8.75 4.75 -8.61
C GLY A 181 -7.53 3.89 -8.28
N LEU A 182 -7.28 3.59 -7.01
CA LEU A 182 -6.11 2.84 -6.57
C LEU A 182 -6.47 1.40 -6.18
N TYR A 183 -5.53 0.49 -6.44
CA TYR A 183 -5.48 -0.85 -5.85
C TYR A 183 -4.19 -1.05 -5.07
N THR A 184 -4.10 -2.11 -4.27
CA THR A 184 -2.93 -2.36 -3.41
C THR A 184 -2.32 -3.71 -3.68
N VAL A 185 -0.99 -3.77 -3.69
CA VAL A 185 -0.23 -5.02 -3.56
C VAL A 185 0.72 -4.86 -2.38
N LEU A 186 0.65 -5.76 -1.42
CA LEU A 186 1.30 -5.58 -0.12
C LEU A 186 0.84 -4.26 0.55
N TYR A 187 1.76 -3.36 0.78
CA TYR A 187 1.53 -2.03 1.36
C TYR A 187 1.90 -0.92 0.35
N HIS A 188 1.70 -1.18 -0.96
CA HIS A 188 1.94 -0.24 -2.06
C HIS A 188 0.63 0.04 -2.80
N TRP A 189 0.36 1.29 -3.15
CA TRP A 189 -0.85 1.71 -3.86
C TRP A 189 -0.51 2.17 -5.26
N TYR A 190 -1.15 1.56 -6.24
CA TYR A 190 -0.97 1.80 -7.67
C TYR A 190 -2.28 2.26 -8.30
N SER A 191 -2.20 3.05 -9.38
CA SER A 191 -3.38 3.35 -10.18
C SER A 191 -3.93 2.07 -10.80
N LEU A 192 -5.24 1.81 -10.62
CA LEU A 192 -5.95 0.75 -11.30
C LEU A 192 -6.45 1.27 -12.65
N ASP A 193 -5.71 1.03 -13.70
CA ASP A 193 -6.11 1.33 -15.05
C ASP A 193 -6.60 0.08 -15.81
N LYS A 194 -6.98 0.27 -17.07
CA LYS A 194 -7.51 -0.82 -17.90
C LYS A 194 -6.47 -1.92 -18.16
N THR A 195 -5.19 -1.57 -18.23
CA THR A 195 -4.09 -2.53 -18.43
C THR A 195 -3.88 -3.40 -17.20
N ASP A 196 -3.94 -2.80 -16.00
CA ASP A 196 -3.87 -3.60 -14.77
C ASP A 196 -5.07 -4.54 -14.66
N LEU A 197 -6.26 -4.05 -14.98
CA LEU A 197 -7.47 -4.87 -14.94
C LEU A 197 -7.38 -6.04 -15.92
N GLU A 198 -6.92 -5.81 -17.16
CA GLU A 198 -6.68 -6.84 -18.17
C GLU A 198 -5.74 -7.92 -17.62
N ARG A 199 -4.62 -7.52 -17.01
CA ARG A 199 -3.68 -8.45 -16.39
C ARG A 199 -4.35 -9.30 -15.28
N PHE A 200 -5.12 -8.70 -14.37
CA PHE A 200 -5.83 -9.46 -13.33
C PHE A 200 -6.84 -10.45 -13.89
N LEU A 201 -7.53 -10.08 -14.96
CA LEU A 201 -8.49 -10.95 -15.64
C LEU A 201 -7.79 -12.12 -16.36
N ASP A 202 -6.71 -11.86 -17.08
CA ASP A 202 -5.94 -12.87 -17.81
C ASP A 202 -5.23 -13.85 -16.86
N GLU A 203 -4.82 -13.38 -15.68
CA GLU A 203 -4.24 -14.22 -14.62
C GLU A 203 -5.29 -15.01 -13.81
N GLY A 204 -6.60 -14.82 -14.07
CA GLY A 204 -7.67 -15.46 -13.30
C GLY A 204 -7.76 -14.97 -11.85
N LYS A 205 -7.38 -13.72 -11.59
CA LYS A 205 -7.31 -13.07 -10.27
C LYS A 205 -8.40 -12.04 -10.03
N ALA A 206 -9.48 -12.09 -10.81
CA ALA A 206 -10.62 -11.20 -10.67
C ALA A 206 -11.89 -12.00 -10.39
N ILE A 207 -12.66 -11.59 -9.40
CA ILE A 207 -13.96 -12.13 -9.03
C ILE A 207 -15.00 -11.05 -9.33
N ILE A 208 -16.10 -11.42 -10.00
CA ILE A 208 -17.21 -10.51 -10.25
C ILE A 208 -18.51 -11.03 -9.66
N TYR A 209 -19.35 -10.09 -9.30
CA TYR A 209 -20.76 -10.29 -8.99
C TYR A 209 -21.60 -9.65 -10.10
N GLU A 210 -22.55 -10.42 -10.65
CA GLU A 210 -23.50 -9.93 -11.65
C GLU A 210 -24.86 -9.73 -10.98
N GLY A 211 -25.41 -8.53 -11.12
CA GLY A 211 -26.69 -8.15 -10.50
C GLY A 211 -27.85 -9.00 -10.97
N LYS A 212 -28.81 -9.24 -10.08
CA LYS A 212 -30.01 -10.00 -10.38
C LYS A 212 -30.87 -9.28 -11.41
N GLY A 213 -30.90 -9.81 -12.65
CA GLY A 213 -31.90 -9.43 -13.66
C GLY A 213 -31.37 -8.92 -14.99
N ASN A 214 -30.15 -8.41 -15.10
CA ASN A 214 -29.61 -7.91 -16.37
C ASN A 214 -28.22 -8.44 -16.74
N GLY A 215 -27.60 -9.24 -15.85
CA GLY A 215 -26.25 -9.77 -16.07
C GLY A 215 -25.14 -8.72 -16.08
N ALA A 216 -25.44 -7.47 -15.64
CA ALA A 216 -24.43 -6.43 -15.54
C ALA A 216 -23.52 -6.68 -14.32
N VAL A 217 -22.25 -6.30 -14.45
CA VAL A 217 -21.32 -6.34 -13.34
C VAL A 217 -21.71 -5.29 -12.30
N ASP A 218 -21.92 -5.74 -11.04
CA ASP A 218 -22.29 -4.92 -9.90
C ASP A 218 -21.27 -5.02 -8.74
N GLY A 219 -20.20 -5.78 -8.93
CA GLY A 219 -19.13 -5.91 -7.95
C GLY A 219 -17.85 -6.51 -8.52
N LEU A 220 -16.73 -6.18 -7.90
CA LEU A 220 -15.41 -6.64 -8.31
C LEU A 220 -14.52 -6.88 -7.07
N VAL A 221 -13.81 -8.01 -7.05
CA VAL A 221 -12.67 -8.24 -6.17
C VAL A 221 -11.47 -8.63 -7.01
N LEU A 222 -10.34 -7.96 -6.80
CA LEU A 222 -9.05 -8.36 -7.34
C LEU A 222 -8.23 -8.99 -6.22
N VAL A 223 -7.57 -10.11 -6.51
CA VAL A 223 -6.77 -10.85 -5.52
C VAL A 223 -5.35 -11.05 -6.01
N ASP A 224 -4.43 -11.25 -5.07
CA ASP A 224 -3.09 -11.72 -5.34
C ASP A 224 -2.71 -12.84 -4.35
N ASP A 225 -2.34 -13.98 -4.89
CA ASP A 225 -1.92 -15.16 -4.17
C ASP A 225 -0.37 -15.32 -4.11
N ALA A 226 0.34 -14.55 -4.96
CA ALA A 226 1.80 -14.58 -5.00
C ALA A 226 2.47 -13.91 -3.80
N VAL A 227 1.69 -13.23 -2.97
CA VAL A 227 2.16 -12.42 -1.84
C VAL A 227 2.28 -13.24 -0.55
N ALA A 228 2.74 -14.49 -0.63
CA ALA A 228 3.24 -15.19 0.55
C ALA A 228 4.55 -14.53 0.98
N SER A 229 4.47 -13.48 1.80
CA SER A 229 5.63 -12.92 2.49
C SER A 229 5.87 -13.71 3.77
N GLU A 230 7.10 -13.68 4.30
CA GLU A 230 7.45 -14.25 5.62
C GLU A 230 6.49 -13.81 6.75
N TRP A 231 5.75 -12.71 6.53
CA TRP A 231 4.81 -12.12 7.48
C TRP A 231 3.37 -12.61 7.34
N ARG A 232 3.03 -13.28 6.21
CA ARG A 232 1.66 -13.65 5.86
C ARG A 232 1.62 -15.04 5.22
N GLU A 233 2.19 -16.00 5.89
CA GLU A 233 2.12 -17.40 5.49
C GLU A 233 0.66 -17.86 5.35
N ASN A 234 0.40 -18.65 4.31
CA ASN A 234 -0.91 -19.26 4.03
C ASN A 234 -2.06 -18.25 3.95
N ALA A 235 -1.84 -17.14 3.25
CA ALA A 235 -2.80 -16.05 3.09
C ALA A 235 -2.95 -15.60 1.64
N ILE A 236 -4.14 -15.11 1.28
CA ILE A 236 -4.41 -14.41 0.03
C ILE A 236 -4.68 -12.93 0.32
N GLN A 237 -4.24 -12.06 -0.57
CA GLN A 237 -4.52 -10.62 -0.49
C GLN A 237 -5.70 -10.25 -1.39
N THR A 238 -6.66 -9.48 -0.86
CA THR A 238 -7.56 -8.68 -1.69
C THR A 238 -6.88 -7.38 -2.05
N CYS A 239 -6.55 -7.22 -3.33
CA CYS A 239 -5.85 -6.03 -3.85
C CYS A 239 -6.81 -4.85 -4.06
N TYR A 240 -8.05 -5.16 -4.37
CA TYR A 240 -9.13 -4.21 -4.60
C TYR A 240 -10.48 -4.89 -4.32
N ILE A 241 -11.44 -4.15 -3.78
CA ILE A 241 -12.80 -4.61 -3.58
C ILE A 241 -13.79 -3.47 -3.81
N ASP A 242 -14.87 -3.76 -4.52
CA ASP A 242 -15.90 -2.82 -4.93
C ASP A 242 -17.26 -3.51 -5.05
N GLY A 243 -18.32 -2.81 -4.70
CA GLY A 243 -19.68 -3.29 -4.80
C GLY A 243 -20.61 -2.66 -3.76
N ALA A 244 -21.90 -2.83 -3.99
CA ALA A 244 -22.88 -2.61 -2.95
C ALA A 244 -22.78 -3.71 -1.87
N PHE A 245 -23.41 -3.48 -0.71
CA PHE A 245 -23.36 -4.41 0.42
C PHE A 245 -23.67 -5.88 0.03
N GLU A 246 -24.68 -6.11 -0.83
CA GLU A 246 -25.05 -7.47 -1.27
C GLU A 246 -23.98 -8.09 -2.15
N ALA A 247 -23.44 -7.34 -3.12
CA ALA A 247 -22.39 -7.79 -4.02
C ALA A 247 -21.11 -8.15 -3.25
N VAL A 248 -20.68 -7.28 -2.35
CA VAL A 248 -19.50 -7.54 -1.50
C VAL A 248 -19.72 -8.73 -0.57
N SER A 249 -20.93 -8.90 -0.02
CA SER A 249 -21.27 -10.06 0.81
C SER A 249 -21.19 -11.37 0.03
N ASP A 250 -21.73 -11.41 -1.20
CA ASP A 250 -21.70 -12.60 -2.06
C ASP A 250 -20.26 -12.94 -2.51
N MET A 251 -19.47 -11.94 -2.92
CA MET A 251 -18.07 -12.11 -3.28
C MET A 251 -17.21 -12.52 -2.10
N ALA A 252 -17.50 -12.03 -0.88
CA ALA A 252 -16.81 -12.46 0.33
C ALA A 252 -17.09 -13.94 0.62
N ASP A 253 -18.35 -14.40 0.54
CA ASP A 253 -18.69 -15.83 0.68
C ASP A 253 -17.98 -16.67 -0.39
N PHE A 254 -17.96 -16.23 -1.64
CA PHE A 254 -17.22 -16.89 -2.72
C PHE A 254 -15.73 -17.06 -2.38
N LEU A 255 -15.05 -15.95 -2.03
CA LEU A 255 -13.61 -15.94 -1.77
C LEU A 255 -13.25 -16.77 -0.53
N VAL A 256 -14.05 -16.65 0.53
CA VAL A 256 -13.86 -17.44 1.78
C VAL A 256 -14.02 -18.93 1.53
N ASP A 257 -15.05 -19.37 0.78
CA ASP A 257 -15.26 -20.77 0.44
C ASP A 257 -14.18 -21.31 -0.50
N TYR A 258 -13.73 -20.50 -1.47
CA TYR A 258 -12.61 -20.83 -2.34
C TYR A 258 -11.33 -21.05 -1.52
N CYS A 259 -10.96 -20.10 -0.67
CA CYS A 259 -9.78 -20.21 0.18
C CYS A 259 -9.87 -21.41 1.11
N TYR A 260 -11.02 -21.65 1.74
CA TYR A 260 -11.24 -22.82 2.59
C TYR A 260 -10.98 -24.13 1.85
N ARG A 261 -11.49 -24.28 0.61
CA ARG A 261 -11.29 -25.48 -0.22
C ARG A 261 -9.83 -25.65 -0.66
N GLN A 262 -9.09 -24.54 -0.85
CA GLN A 262 -7.66 -24.56 -1.21
C GLN A 262 -6.74 -24.72 0.02
N GLY A 263 -7.28 -24.76 1.24
CA GLY A 263 -6.50 -24.82 2.45
C GLY A 263 -5.78 -23.51 2.81
N VAL A 264 -6.19 -22.40 2.20
CA VAL A 264 -5.72 -21.05 2.56
C VAL A 264 -6.43 -20.60 3.82
N GLU A 265 -5.67 -20.25 4.87
CA GLU A 265 -6.25 -19.96 6.18
C GLU A 265 -6.73 -18.50 6.31
N LYS A 266 -6.00 -17.55 5.73
CA LYS A 266 -6.21 -16.12 5.97
C LYS A 266 -6.54 -15.36 4.68
N ILE A 267 -7.37 -14.34 4.83
CA ILE A 267 -7.62 -13.34 3.78
C ILE A 267 -7.37 -11.97 4.38
N TYR A 268 -6.60 -11.15 3.71
CA TYR A 268 -6.35 -9.78 4.13
C TYR A 268 -6.35 -8.83 2.94
N GLY A 269 -6.52 -7.55 3.19
CA GLY A 269 -6.38 -6.52 2.16
C GLY A 269 -6.78 -5.15 2.67
N PHE A 270 -6.55 -4.15 1.84
CA PHE A 270 -6.94 -2.78 2.13
C PHE A 270 -8.14 -2.42 1.25
N THR A 271 -9.24 -2.04 1.88
CA THR A 271 -10.40 -1.48 1.18
C THR A 271 -10.50 0.02 1.46
N CYS A 272 -11.02 0.82 0.53
CA CYS A 272 -11.28 2.22 0.83
C CYS A 272 -12.24 2.33 2.03
N ASN A 273 -12.05 3.37 2.86
CA ASN A 273 -12.88 3.60 4.04
C ASN A 273 -14.31 4.01 3.63
N TYR A 274 -15.05 3.05 3.07
CA TYR A 274 -16.41 3.21 2.60
C TYR A 274 -17.33 2.20 3.29
N LYS A 275 -18.32 2.73 4.01
CA LYS A 275 -19.16 1.96 4.94
C LYS A 275 -19.82 0.72 4.32
N PRO A 276 -20.41 0.75 3.11
CA PRO A 276 -20.98 -0.45 2.50
C PRO A 276 -19.99 -1.62 2.37
N LEU A 277 -18.74 -1.35 2.02
CA LEU A 277 -17.69 -2.37 1.89
C LEU A 277 -17.30 -2.92 3.27
N THR A 278 -16.97 -2.01 4.21
CA THR A 278 -16.50 -2.42 5.54
C THR A 278 -17.58 -3.15 6.34
N ASP A 279 -18.85 -2.75 6.23
CA ASP A 279 -19.97 -3.43 6.92
C ASP A 279 -20.20 -4.83 6.35
N ALA A 280 -20.16 -4.98 5.02
CA ALA A 280 -20.31 -6.29 4.38
C ALA A 280 -19.19 -7.24 4.81
N LEU A 281 -17.93 -6.82 4.72
CA LEU A 281 -16.79 -7.62 5.15
C LEU A 281 -16.84 -7.97 6.63
N THR A 282 -17.22 -7.02 7.50
CA THR A 282 -17.36 -7.26 8.94
C THR A 282 -18.43 -8.30 9.25
N LYS A 283 -19.54 -8.29 8.51
CA LYS A 283 -20.60 -9.31 8.62
C LYS A 283 -20.09 -10.73 8.30
N HIS A 284 -19.10 -10.82 7.40
CA HIS A 284 -18.46 -12.08 7.02
C HIS A 284 -17.22 -12.41 7.87
N GLY A 285 -17.08 -11.79 9.04
CA GLY A 285 -16.05 -12.13 10.03
C GLY A 285 -14.72 -11.45 9.83
N PHE A 286 -14.58 -10.56 8.85
CA PHE A 286 -13.39 -9.74 8.73
C PHE A 286 -13.30 -8.74 9.88
N LYS A 287 -12.12 -8.63 10.45
CA LYS A 287 -11.79 -7.67 11.51
C LYS A 287 -11.08 -6.47 10.91
N LYS A 288 -11.29 -5.31 11.49
CA LYS A 288 -10.62 -4.07 11.14
C LYS A 288 -9.94 -3.45 12.37
N PRO A 289 -8.76 -2.83 12.21
CA PRO A 289 -8.16 -2.03 13.27
C PRO A 289 -8.95 -0.74 13.49
N GLU A 290 -8.68 -0.04 14.59
CA GLU A 290 -9.25 1.30 14.85
C GLU A 290 -8.63 2.37 13.94
N LYS A 291 -7.37 2.17 13.51
CA LYS A 291 -6.63 3.10 12.66
C LYS A 291 -6.86 2.79 11.18
N THR A 292 -6.77 3.83 10.37
CA THR A 292 -6.81 3.76 8.92
C THR A 292 -5.43 4.08 8.33
N VAL A 293 -5.28 3.88 7.03
CA VAL A 293 -4.08 4.22 6.27
C VAL A 293 -4.46 5.29 5.25
N ILE A 294 -3.74 6.40 5.27
CA ILE A 294 -3.94 7.50 4.34
C ILE A 294 -2.91 7.39 3.22
N ALA A 295 -3.38 7.26 1.99
CA ALA A 295 -2.55 7.36 0.80
C ALA A 295 -2.35 8.84 0.42
N PHE A 296 -1.10 9.20 0.16
CA PHE A 296 -0.70 10.53 -0.24
C PHE A 296 -0.05 10.49 -1.63
N GLU A 297 -0.24 11.56 -2.39
CA GLU A 297 0.27 11.68 -3.74
C GLU A 297 0.93 13.04 -3.97
N LYS A 298 1.97 13.04 -4.79
CA LYS A 298 2.64 14.24 -5.29
C LYS A 298 2.95 14.10 -6.78
N HIS A 299 2.47 15.05 -7.57
CA HIS A 299 2.87 15.21 -8.96
C HIS A 299 4.23 15.93 -9.06
N LEU A 300 5.10 15.48 -10.00
CA LEU A 300 6.45 15.96 -10.18
C LEU A 300 6.59 16.94 -11.35
#